data_b3e34a0c3b011e6524aedf3775703a44
#
_entry.id   b3e34a0c3b011e6524aedf3775703a44
#
_cell.length_a   1.000
_cell.length_b   1.000
_cell.length_c   1.000
_cell.angle_alpha   90.00
_cell.angle_beta   90.00
_cell.angle_gamma   90.00
#
_symmetry.space_group_name_H-M   'P 1'
#
loop_
_entity.id
_entity.type
_entity.pdbx_description
1 polymer ?
#
loop_
_entity_poly.entity_id
_entity_poly.type
_entity_poly.pdbx_seq_one_letter_code
_entity_poly.pdbx_strand_id
1 'polypeptide(L)'
;MNLNDIARLVMETAEGLGERCAGMERGEMMRLMRRVLHAGVSAIRAEEHTVSFETAAWASVQARAGRRPVTLRDLRHFVRRMLRVEGVAERPLRAMSTRECRELLQAAFGGSVHSYNKGRAILHSIFSFGLRQEWCSENPVSRIECRQVREQEIRPLSPEEIERLEAAAQQPEHRAMRLSLHLMLYCGLRPQEVARLDESRIQAEQGRVIVPPSSSKTGGGRAVPLRNRGKLRGAPMRIPGNWENRWRRLRRAAGFAPGRWVPDVCRHTFASYHAAYFRDLGALQLEMGHRSANLLLSRYLNLPQVKQAKAYWNLS
;
A
#
# COMPACT_ATOMS: atom_id res chain seq x y z
N MET A 1 21.17 -36.07 24.24
CA MET A 1 22.63 -36.10 24.15
C MET A 1 23.17 -36.27 25.56
N ASN A 2 23.85 -37.39 25.85
CA ASN A 2 24.39 -37.65 27.19
C ASN A 2 25.83 -37.10 27.31
N LEU A 3 26.39 -37.13 28.55
CA LEU A 3 27.73 -36.56 28.82
C LEU A 3 28.84 -37.22 27.96
N ASN A 4 28.68 -38.51 27.62
CA ASN A 4 29.63 -39.25 26.78
C ASN A 4 29.58 -38.79 25.32
N ASP A 5 28.39 -38.46 24.80
CA ASP A 5 28.24 -37.94 23.43
C ASP A 5 28.88 -36.54 23.31
N ILE A 6 28.73 -35.71 24.35
CA ILE A 6 29.39 -34.39 24.45
C ILE A 6 30.90 -34.55 24.52
N ALA A 7 31.41 -35.48 25.34
CA ALA A 7 32.83 -35.72 25.48
C ALA A 7 33.45 -36.21 24.16
N ARG A 8 32.75 -37.10 23.42
CA ARG A 8 33.20 -37.58 22.11
C ARG A 8 33.23 -36.43 21.07
N LEU A 9 32.19 -35.62 20.99
CA LEU A 9 32.12 -34.49 20.05
C LEU A 9 33.23 -33.44 20.34
N VAL A 10 33.54 -33.20 21.63
CA VAL A 10 34.66 -32.34 22.06
C VAL A 10 35.99 -32.93 21.65
N MET A 11 36.18 -34.25 21.81
CA MET A 11 37.42 -34.93 21.40
C MET A 11 37.62 -34.90 19.87
N GLU A 12 36.60 -35.25 19.09
CA GLU A 12 36.62 -35.21 17.60
C GLU A 12 36.88 -33.76 17.10
N THR A 13 36.28 -32.78 17.76
CA THR A 13 36.51 -31.34 17.39
C THR A 13 37.94 -30.90 17.79
N ALA A 14 38.48 -31.40 18.90
CA ALA A 14 39.84 -31.12 19.33
C ALA A 14 40.90 -31.79 18.43
N GLU A 15 40.63 -33.02 17.94
CA GLU A 15 41.52 -33.72 17.00
C GLU A 15 41.54 -32.99 15.64
N GLY A 16 40.37 -32.56 15.10
CA GLY A 16 40.27 -31.76 13.86
C GLY A 16 40.90 -30.34 13.97
N LEU A 17 40.99 -29.81 15.18
CA LEU A 17 41.70 -28.54 15.46
C LEU A 17 43.19 -28.76 15.70
N GLY A 18 43.60 -29.98 16.11
CA GLY A 18 44.97 -30.31 16.50
C GLY A 18 46.02 -29.99 15.42
N GLU A 19 45.72 -30.28 14.16
CA GLU A 19 46.57 -29.95 13.03
C GLU A 19 46.70 -28.43 12.80
N ARG A 20 45.67 -27.66 13.10
CA ARG A 20 45.66 -26.19 12.97
C ARG A 20 46.24 -25.46 14.20
N CYS A 21 46.36 -26.16 15.28
CA CYS A 21 46.88 -25.61 16.57
C CYS A 21 48.32 -26.03 16.87
N ALA A 22 48.94 -26.78 15.96
CA ALA A 22 50.34 -27.18 16.08
C ALA A 22 51.24 -25.95 16.08
N GLY A 23 51.83 -25.64 17.27
CA GLY A 23 52.68 -24.46 17.49
C GLY A 23 52.04 -23.30 18.26
N MET A 24 50.76 -23.41 18.66
CA MET A 24 50.13 -22.38 19.50
C MET A 24 50.53 -22.51 20.96
N GLU A 25 50.73 -21.36 21.63
CA GLU A 25 50.88 -21.35 23.10
C GLU A 25 49.59 -21.77 23.82
N ARG A 26 49.76 -22.41 24.98
CA ARG A 26 48.63 -22.90 25.81
C ARG A 26 47.58 -21.81 26.07
N GLY A 27 47.97 -20.56 26.22
CA GLY A 27 47.08 -19.42 26.45
C GLY A 27 46.27 -19.03 25.22
N GLU A 28 46.83 -19.16 24.02
CA GLU A 28 46.13 -18.92 22.75
C GLU A 28 45.15 -20.04 22.43
N MET A 29 45.52 -21.27 22.63
CA MET A 29 44.67 -22.43 22.48
C MET A 29 43.45 -22.35 23.37
N MET A 30 43.60 -21.99 24.66
CA MET A 30 42.50 -21.79 25.60
C MET A 30 41.55 -20.66 25.14
N ARG A 31 42.08 -19.58 24.61
CA ARG A 31 41.25 -18.49 24.04
C ARG A 31 40.47 -18.94 22.82
N LEU A 32 41.08 -19.68 21.92
CA LEU A 32 40.44 -20.22 20.74
C LEU A 32 39.32 -21.22 21.11
N MET A 33 39.61 -22.18 21.99
CA MET A 33 38.62 -23.14 22.47
C MET A 33 37.43 -22.45 23.15
N ARG A 34 37.67 -21.43 23.98
CA ARG A 34 36.59 -20.65 24.59
C ARG A 34 35.72 -19.97 23.56
N ARG A 35 36.30 -19.42 22.50
CA ARG A 35 35.56 -18.81 21.37
C ARG A 35 34.73 -19.84 20.61
N VAL A 36 35.28 -21.02 20.31
CA VAL A 36 34.58 -22.10 19.61
C VAL A 36 33.42 -22.64 20.46
N LEU A 37 33.64 -22.89 21.74
CA LEU A 37 32.57 -23.32 22.65
C LEU A 37 31.49 -22.26 22.81
N HIS A 38 31.86 -21.00 22.94
CA HIS A 38 30.88 -19.93 23.03
C HIS A 38 30.06 -19.76 21.74
N ALA A 39 30.72 -19.87 20.59
CA ALA A 39 30.06 -19.87 19.28
C ALA A 39 29.15 -21.09 19.10
N GLY A 40 29.60 -22.29 19.50
CA GLY A 40 28.83 -23.51 19.45
C GLY A 40 27.58 -23.48 20.35
N VAL A 41 27.73 -23.05 21.61
CA VAL A 41 26.57 -22.88 22.53
C VAL A 41 25.61 -21.81 22.01
N SER A 42 26.12 -20.72 21.46
CA SER A 42 25.27 -19.69 20.83
C SER A 42 24.53 -20.22 19.60
N ALA A 43 25.18 -21.06 18.78
CA ALA A 43 24.56 -21.69 17.63
C ALA A 43 23.45 -22.69 18.06
N ILE A 44 23.71 -23.53 19.06
CA ILE A 44 22.73 -24.48 19.61
C ILE A 44 21.53 -23.75 20.21
N ARG A 45 21.75 -22.74 21.04
CA ARG A 45 20.66 -21.90 21.58
C ARG A 45 19.87 -21.20 20.50
N ALA A 46 20.53 -20.80 19.43
CA ALA A 46 19.88 -20.22 18.28
C ALA A 46 19.06 -21.26 17.49
N GLU A 47 19.43 -22.54 17.48
CA GLU A 47 18.65 -23.64 16.89
C GLU A 47 17.40 -23.97 17.69
N GLU A 48 17.47 -23.94 19.02
CA GLU A 48 16.33 -24.20 19.91
C GLU A 48 15.21 -23.14 19.80
N HIS A 49 15.52 -21.94 19.34
CA HIS A 49 14.56 -20.82 19.17
C HIS A 49 14.36 -20.44 17.70
N THR A 50 14.29 -21.44 16.82
CA THR A 50 14.11 -21.18 15.39
C THR A 50 12.67 -20.82 15.07
N VAL A 51 12.41 -19.53 14.83
CA VAL A 51 11.11 -19.03 14.39
C VAL A 51 10.99 -19.18 12.89
N SER A 52 9.92 -19.86 12.43
CA SER A 52 9.62 -20.00 11.01
C SER A 52 9.19 -18.67 10.39
N PHE A 53 9.36 -18.55 9.07
CA PHE A 53 8.88 -17.37 8.33
C PHE A 53 7.38 -17.16 8.52
N GLU A 54 6.57 -18.22 8.51
CA GLU A 54 5.12 -18.13 8.73
C GLU A 54 4.81 -17.52 10.11
N THR A 55 5.41 -18.06 11.17
CA THR A 55 5.21 -17.55 12.54
C THR A 55 5.60 -16.07 12.63
N ALA A 56 6.76 -15.69 12.11
CA ALA A 56 7.23 -14.32 12.11
C ALA A 56 6.30 -13.38 11.31
N ALA A 57 5.85 -13.82 10.15
CA ALA A 57 4.96 -13.03 9.29
C ALA A 57 3.62 -12.75 9.97
N TRP A 58 2.98 -13.78 10.55
CA TRP A 58 1.71 -13.60 11.26
C TRP A 58 1.86 -12.80 12.55
N ALA A 59 2.91 -13.02 13.33
CA ALA A 59 3.21 -12.21 14.51
C ALA A 59 3.39 -10.73 14.14
N SER A 60 4.08 -10.46 13.04
CA SER A 60 4.26 -9.08 12.54
C SER A 60 2.94 -8.42 12.12
N VAL A 61 1.96 -9.17 11.61
CA VAL A 61 0.61 -8.70 11.30
C VAL A 61 -0.18 -8.44 12.58
N GLN A 62 -0.11 -9.34 13.56
CA GLN A 62 -0.78 -9.20 14.86
C GLN A 62 -0.29 -7.96 15.62
N ALA A 63 1.03 -7.72 15.63
CA ALA A 63 1.61 -6.53 16.25
C ALA A 63 1.08 -5.20 15.65
N ARG A 64 0.39 -5.25 14.53
CA ARG A 64 -0.24 -4.11 13.85
C ARG A 64 -1.77 -4.10 13.96
N ALA A 65 -2.36 -4.85 14.90
CA ALA A 65 -3.81 -5.00 15.07
C ALA A 65 -4.56 -3.65 15.18
N GLY A 66 -3.92 -2.61 15.75
CA GLY A 66 -4.49 -1.25 15.83
C GLY A 66 -4.50 -0.46 14.52
N ARG A 67 -4.03 -1.02 13.39
CA ARG A 67 -4.10 -0.35 12.08
C ARG A 67 -5.49 -0.47 11.48
N ARG A 68 -5.78 0.41 10.49
CA ARG A 68 -7.08 0.41 9.78
C ARG A 68 -7.39 -0.97 9.19
N PRO A 69 -8.66 -1.44 9.23
CA PRO A 69 -9.05 -2.77 8.72
C PRO A 69 -8.59 -3.05 7.29
N VAL A 70 -8.63 -2.04 6.41
CA VAL A 70 -8.14 -2.17 5.02
C VAL A 70 -6.63 -2.45 4.98
N THR A 71 -5.84 -1.79 5.82
CA THR A 71 -4.39 -2.03 5.91
C THR A 71 -4.09 -3.44 6.39
N LEU A 72 -4.82 -3.93 7.39
CA LEU A 72 -4.68 -5.29 7.89
C LEU A 72 -5.08 -6.33 6.84
N ARG A 73 -6.18 -6.09 6.11
CA ARG A 73 -6.61 -6.95 4.99
C ARG A 73 -5.51 -7.04 3.94
N ASP A 74 -4.91 -5.93 3.56
CA ASP A 74 -3.82 -5.87 2.59
C ASP A 74 -2.59 -6.63 3.09
N LEU A 75 -2.15 -6.40 4.34
CA LEU A 75 -1.03 -7.12 4.94
C LEU A 75 -1.27 -8.64 4.92
N ARG A 76 -2.44 -9.09 5.39
CA ARG A 76 -2.83 -10.51 5.37
C ARG A 76 -2.83 -11.09 3.96
N HIS A 77 -3.31 -10.32 2.97
CA HIS A 77 -3.31 -10.75 1.57
C HIS A 77 -1.89 -10.97 1.05
N PHE A 78 -0.98 -10.04 1.31
CA PHE A 78 0.42 -10.15 0.87
C PHE A 78 1.15 -11.28 1.59
N VAL A 79 0.97 -11.44 2.90
CA VAL A 79 1.54 -12.57 3.67
C VAL A 79 1.05 -13.90 3.12
N ARG A 80 -0.27 -14.07 2.90
CA ARG A 80 -0.80 -15.32 2.32
C ARG A 80 -0.21 -15.61 0.94
N ARG A 81 0.06 -14.59 0.13
CA ARG A 81 0.70 -14.81 -1.18
C ARG A 81 2.14 -15.28 -1.05
N MET A 82 2.90 -14.76 -0.10
CA MET A 82 4.27 -15.24 0.20
C MET A 82 4.26 -16.69 0.68
N LEU A 83 3.35 -17.03 1.60
CA LEU A 83 3.24 -18.37 2.18
C LEU A 83 2.76 -19.44 1.19
N ARG A 84 2.23 -19.06 0.01
CA ARG A 84 1.90 -20.02 -1.07
C ARG A 84 3.12 -20.45 -1.88
N VAL A 85 4.25 -19.79 -1.71
CA VAL A 85 5.50 -20.22 -2.36
C VAL A 85 6.03 -21.41 -1.58
N GLU A 86 6.28 -22.49 -2.29
CA GLU A 86 6.68 -23.79 -1.71
C GLU A 86 7.95 -23.65 -0.83
N GLY A 87 7.95 -24.33 0.31
CA GLY A 87 9.07 -24.38 1.26
C GLY A 87 9.33 -23.10 2.05
N VAL A 88 8.58 -22.02 1.81
CA VAL A 88 8.81 -20.73 2.46
C VAL A 88 8.24 -20.68 3.88
N ALA A 89 7.10 -21.31 4.12
CA ALA A 89 6.39 -21.25 5.42
C ALA A 89 7.25 -21.73 6.59
N GLU A 90 7.87 -22.89 6.45
CA GLU A 90 8.69 -23.53 7.47
C GLU A 90 10.13 -23.02 7.50
N ARG A 91 10.54 -22.22 6.50
CA ARG A 91 11.91 -21.72 6.42
C ARG A 91 12.24 -20.88 7.66
N PRO A 92 13.34 -21.17 8.37
CA PRO A 92 13.79 -20.35 9.49
C PRO A 92 14.03 -18.89 9.06
N LEU A 93 13.42 -17.93 9.76
CA LEU A 93 13.54 -16.50 9.42
C LEU A 93 15.00 -16.06 9.32
N ARG A 94 15.84 -16.49 10.27
CA ARG A 94 17.26 -16.16 10.33
C ARG A 94 18.09 -16.77 9.21
N ALA A 95 17.62 -17.86 8.58
CA ALA A 95 18.35 -18.55 7.51
C ALA A 95 18.01 -18.02 6.12
N MET A 96 17.03 -17.12 6.01
CA MET A 96 16.65 -16.56 4.71
C MET A 96 17.65 -15.55 4.22
N SER A 97 18.32 -15.85 3.13
CA SER A 97 19.27 -14.98 2.44
C SER A 97 18.59 -13.89 1.60
N THR A 98 19.35 -12.85 1.21
CA THR A 98 18.90 -11.83 0.24
C THR A 98 18.45 -12.44 -1.08
N ARG A 99 19.12 -13.51 -1.54
CA ARG A 99 18.76 -14.22 -2.76
C ARG A 99 17.40 -14.88 -2.64
N GLU A 100 17.18 -15.65 -1.59
CA GLU A 100 15.88 -16.32 -1.33
C GLU A 100 14.74 -15.32 -1.17
N CYS A 101 14.97 -14.20 -0.49
CA CYS A 101 13.99 -13.10 -0.39
C CYS A 101 13.64 -12.49 -1.74
N ARG A 102 14.62 -12.37 -2.65
CA ARG A 102 14.38 -11.86 -4.02
C ARG A 102 13.60 -12.88 -4.85
N GLU A 103 13.91 -14.15 -4.75
CA GLU A 103 13.20 -15.27 -5.42
C GLU A 103 11.76 -15.35 -4.92
N LEU A 104 11.53 -15.26 -3.60
CA LEU A 104 10.19 -15.19 -3.01
C LEU A 104 9.37 -14.03 -3.56
N LEU A 105 9.96 -12.84 -3.61
CA LEU A 105 9.29 -11.65 -4.16
C LEU A 105 8.97 -11.79 -5.64
N GLN A 106 9.87 -12.41 -6.42
CA GLN A 106 9.65 -12.69 -7.83
C GLN A 106 8.53 -13.70 -8.04
N ALA A 107 8.54 -14.80 -7.31
CA ALA A 107 7.52 -15.86 -7.39
C ALA A 107 6.13 -15.34 -6.95
N ALA A 108 6.08 -14.64 -5.81
CA ALA A 108 4.81 -14.16 -5.28
C ALA A 108 4.26 -12.93 -6.03
N PHE A 109 5.10 -12.02 -6.58
CA PHE A 109 4.66 -10.70 -7.05
C PHE A 109 5.28 -10.26 -8.38
N GLY A 110 6.02 -11.12 -9.08
CA GLY A 110 6.77 -10.75 -10.29
C GLY A 110 5.94 -10.17 -11.44
N GLY A 111 4.64 -10.48 -11.50
CA GLY A 111 3.74 -10.00 -12.56
C GLY A 111 3.35 -8.51 -12.49
N SER A 112 3.74 -7.78 -11.42
CA SER A 112 3.43 -6.35 -11.29
C SER A 112 4.47 -5.62 -10.46
N VAL A 113 5.06 -4.56 -11.02
CA VAL A 113 6.06 -3.72 -10.34
C VAL A 113 5.51 -3.13 -9.03
N HIS A 114 4.28 -2.65 -9.04
CA HIS A 114 3.62 -2.11 -7.83
C HIS A 114 3.42 -3.19 -6.76
N SER A 115 2.97 -4.39 -7.15
CA SER A 115 2.79 -5.51 -6.23
C SER A 115 4.13 -5.99 -5.69
N TYR A 116 5.17 -6.05 -6.53
CA TYR A 116 6.52 -6.40 -6.12
C TYR A 116 7.07 -5.42 -5.08
N ASN A 117 7.03 -4.11 -5.36
CA ASN A 117 7.52 -3.09 -4.43
C ASN A 117 6.74 -3.07 -3.12
N LYS A 118 5.42 -3.26 -3.16
CA LYS A 118 4.60 -3.39 -1.96
C LYS A 118 4.91 -4.67 -1.18
N GLY A 119 5.08 -5.79 -1.87
CA GLY A 119 5.51 -7.06 -1.28
C GLY A 119 6.88 -6.92 -0.60
N ARG A 120 7.85 -6.28 -1.28
CA ARG A 120 9.16 -5.98 -0.72
C ARG A 120 9.07 -5.15 0.57
N ALA A 121 8.27 -4.09 0.58
CA ALA A 121 8.09 -3.25 1.77
C ALA A 121 7.46 -4.05 2.94
N ILE A 122 6.52 -4.95 2.66
CA ILE A 122 5.92 -5.81 3.67
C ILE A 122 6.94 -6.85 4.17
N LEU A 123 7.66 -7.50 3.27
CA LEU A 123 8.70 -8.47 3.64
C LEU A 123 9.79 -7.80 4.48
N HIS A 124 10.28 -6.61 4.07
CA HIS A 124 11.21 -5.82 4.87
C HIS A 124 10.66 -5.54 6.27
N SER A 125 9.37 -5.25 6.38
CA SER A 125 8.74 -4.97 7.68
C SER A 125 8.60 -6.20 8.57
N ILE A 126 8.49 -7.41 7.99
CA ILE A 126 8.50 -8.69 8.71
C ILE A 126 9.88 -8.92 9.33
N PHE A 127 10.95 -8.79 8.53
CA PHE A 127 12.31 -8.91 9.03
C PHE A 127 12.68 -7.83 10.05
N SER A 128 12.25 -6.59 9.84
CA SER A 128 12.44 -5.52 10.84
C SER A 128 11.70 -5.79 12.15
N PHE A 129 10.59 -6.51 12.11
CA PHE A 129 9.91 -7.00 13.31
C PHE A 129 10.72 -8.14 13.93
N GLY A 130 11.20 -9.10 13.14
CA GLY A 130 12.04 -10.21 13.58
C GLY A 130 13.34 -9.74 14.27
N LEU A 131 13.99 -8.69 13.73
CA LEU A 131 15.16 -8.04 14.37
C LEU A 131 14.84 -7.53 15.76
N ARG A 132 13.69 -6.86 15.95
CA ARG A 132 13.29 -6.36 17.30
C ARG A 132 12.89 -7.46 18.26
N GLN A 133 12.57 -8.64 17.77
CA GLN A 133 12.28 -9.84 18.56
C GLN A 133 13.50 -10.76 18.70
N GLU A 134 14.65 -10.37 18.17
CA GLU A 134 15.89 -11.16 18.17
C GLU A 134 15.79 -12.50 17.44
N TRP A 135 14.81 -12.64 16.52
CA TRP A 135 14.59 -13.84 15.70
C TRP A 135 15.53 -13.94 14.49
N CYS A 136 16.19 -12.86 14.15
CA CYS A 136 17.22 -12.78 13.11
C CYS A 136 18.20 -11.68 13.46
N SER A 137 19.43 -11.74 12.92
CA SER A 137 20.50 -10.78 13.16
C SER A 137 20.59 -9.67 12.12
N GLU A 138 20.01 -9.86 10.94
CA GLU A 138 20.00 -8.88 9.86
C GLU A 138 18.66 -8.90 9.08
N ASN A 139 18.44 -7.84 8.31
CA ASN A 139 17.31 -7.77 7.39
C ASN A 139 17.82 -7.93 5.94
N PRO A 140 17.73 -9.12 5.35
CA PRO A 140 18.26 -9.38 4.01
C PRO A 140 17.53 -8.58 2.92
N VAL A 141 16.30 -8.10 3.19
CA VAL A 141 15.51 -7.32 2.24
C VAL A 141 16.03 -5.89 2.09
N SER A 142 16.84 -5.40 3.03
CA SER A 142 17.46 -4.07 2.95
C SER A 142 18.36 -3.92 1.71
N ARG A 143 18.96 -5.02 1.25
CA ARG A 143 19.83 -5.07 0.06
C ARG A 143 19.07 -5.28 -1.25
N ILE A 144 17.73 -5.34 -1.20
CA ILE A 144 16.90 -5.50 -2.41
C ILE A 144 16.37 -4.13 -2.83
N GLU A 145 16.69 -3.71 -4.03
CA GLU A 145 16.21 -2.44 -4.57
C GLU A 145 14.73 -2.49 -4.96
N CYS A 146 14.08 -1.33 -4.93
CA CYS A 146 12.78 -1.16 -5.53
C CYS A 146 12.89 -1.20 -7.06
N ARG A 147 11.90 -1.81 -7.71
CA ARG A 147 11.78 -1.73 -9.17
C ARG A 147 11.29 -0.34 -9.57
N GLN A 148 11.85 0.19 -10.63
CA GLN A 148 11.38 1.47 -11.16
C GLN A 148 9.94 1.36 -11.64
N VAL A 149 9.11 2.26 -11.15
CA VAL A 149 7.72 2.42 -11.60
C VAL A 149 7.75 3.48 -12.70
N ARG A 150 7.38 3.10 -13.91
CA ARG A 150 7.08 4.10 -14.94
C ARG A 150 5.74 4.73 -14.54
N GLU A 151 5.77 5.96 -14.10
CA GLU A 151 4.55 6.72 -13.85
C GLU A 151 3.83 6.88 -15.18
N GLN A 152 2.65 6.26 -15.28
CA GLN A 152 1.75 6.55 -16.40
C GLN A 152 1.09 7.89 -16.11
N GLU A 153 1.21 8.79 -17.06
CA GLU A 153 0.53 10.06 -17.01
C GLU A 153 -0.99 9.83 -17.05
N ILE A 154 -1.68 10.32 -16.02
CA ILE A 154 -3.11 10.17 -15.94
C ILE A 154 -3.75 11.34 -16.70
N ARG A 155 -4.23 11.09 -17.92
CA ARG A 155 -5.01 12.05 -18.67
C ARG A 155 -6.35 12.32 -17.96
N PRO A 156 -6.72 13.59 -17.73
CA PRO A 156 -8.06 13.93 -17.26
C PRO A 156 -9.12 13.49 -18.28
N LEU A 157 -10.33 13.23 -17.81
CA LEU A 157 -11.47 12.95 -18.68
C LEU A 157 -11.74 14.16 -19.57
N SER A 158 -12.06 13.91 -20.84
CA SER A 158 -12.49 14.96 -21.75
C SER A 158 -13.92 15.40 -21.43
N PRO A 159 -14.37 16.59 -21.92
CA PRO A 159 -15.77 17.02 -21.77
C PRO A 159 -16.77 15.96 -22.24
N GLU A 160 -16.53 15.32 -23.38
CA GLU A 160 -17.39 14.30 -23.95
C GLU A 160 -17.44 13.02 -23.09
N GLU A 161 -16.33 12.67 -22.45
CA GLU A 161 -16.26 11.55 -21.50
C GLU A 161 -17.05 11.85 -20.21
N ILE A 162 -17.01 13.10 -19.76
CA ILE A 162 -17.80 13.58 -18.62
C ILE A 162 -19.28 13.57 -18.94
N GLU A 163 -19.67 14.10 -20.11
CA GLU A 163 -21.06 14.12 -20.59
C GLU A 163 -21.64 12.69 -20.66
N ARG A 164 -20.89 11.74 -21.18
CA ARG A 164 -21.31 10.32 -21.20
C ARG A 164 -21.54 9.75 -19.81
N LEU A 165 -20.69 10.08 -18.84
CA LEU A 165 -20.87 9.64 -17.44
C LEU A 165 -22.12 10.28 -16.82
N GLU A 166 -22.33 11.57 -17.08
CA GLU A 166 -23.50 12.30 -16.57
C GLU A 166 -24.80 11.80 -17.21
N ALA A 167 -24.80 11.59 -18.52
CA ALA A 167 -25.95 11.03 -19.23
C ALA A 167 -26.31 9.63 -18.73
N ALA A 168 -25.31 8.78 -18.55
CA ALA A 168 -25.52 7.46 -17.96
C ALA A 168 -26.06 7.54 -16.53
N ALA A 169 -25.59 8.50 -15.73
CA ALA A 169 -26.07 8.70 -14.35
C ALA A 169 -27.50 9.26 -14.26
N GLN A 170 -28.03 9.82 -15.35
CA GLN A 170 -29.43 10.27 -15.40
C GLN A 170 -30.42 9.12 -15.64
N GLN A 171 -29.97 7.99 -16.18
CA GLN A 171 -30.79 6.82 -16.41
C GLN A 171 -31.38 6.30 -15.08
N PRO A 172 -32.64 5.82 -15.06
CA PRO A 172 -33.33 5.40 -13.83
C PRO A 172 -32.53 4.42 -12.96
N GLU A 173 -31.88 3.42 -13.58
CA GLU A 173 -31.08 2.39 -12.92
C GLU A 173 -29.79 2.93 -12.30
N HIS A 174 -29.30 4.08 -12.75
CA HIS A 174 -28.07 4.71 -12.30
C HIS A 174 -28.26 6.01 -11.52
N ARG A 175 -29.50 6.53 -11.46
CA ARG A 175 -29.83 7.82 -10.85
C ARG A 175 -29.33 7.96 -9.41
N ALA A 176 -29.30 6.86 -8.64
CA ALA A 176 -28.76 6.84 -7.29
C ALA A 176 -27.26 7.20 -7.23
N MET A 177 -26.51 7.10 -8.33
CA MET A 177 -25.08 7.43 -8.39
C MET A 177 -24.80 8.89 -8.75
N ARG A 178 -25.81 9.71 -9.10
CA ARG A 178 -25.61 11.10 -9.53
C ARG A 178 -24.82 11.93 -8.52
N LEU A 179 -25.21 11.88 -7.25
CA LEU A 179 -24.48 12.58 -6.20
C LEU A 179 -23.03 12.08 -6.07
N SER A 180 -22.82 10.77 -6.08
CA SER A 180 -21.49 10.18 -5.98
C SER A 180 -20.59 10.62 -7.14
N LEU A 181 -21.09 10.61 -8.38
CA LEU A 181 -20.37 11.09 -9.55
C LEU A 181 -20.02 12.56 -9.42
N HIS A 182 -20.99 13.38 -9.01
CA HIS A 182 -20.82 14.82 -8.82
C HIS A 182 -19.73 15.15 -7.81
N LEU A 183 -19.74 14.47 -6.64
CA LEU A 183 -18.73 14.67 -5.60
C LEU A 183 -17.31 14.30 -6.06
N MET A 184 -17.19 13.30 -6.92
CA MET A 184 -15.89 12.94 -7.48
C MET A 184 -15.42 13.92 -8.58
N LEU A 185 -16.32 14.34 -9.48
CA LEU A 185 -15.99 15.22 -10.60
C LEU A 185 -15.85 16.68 -10.16
N TYR A 186 -16.79 17.24 -9.40
CA TYR A 186 -16.86 18.68 -9.14
C TYR A 186 -16.43 19.09 -7.73
N CYS A 187 -16.18 18.13 -6.84
CA CYS A 187 -15.63 18.37 -5.50
C CYS A 187 -14.32 17.62 -5.26
N GLY A 188 -13.83 16.83 -6.21
CA GLY A 188 -12.55 16.16 -6.15
C GLY A 188 -12.42 15.12 -5.01
N LEU A 189 -13.51 14.58 -4.47
CA LEU A 189 -13.48 13.55 -3.45
C LEU A 189 -12.95 12.23 -4.02
N ARG A 190 -12.23 11.48 -3.20
CA ARG A 190 -11.83 10.12 -3.58
C ARG A 190 -13.03 9.17 -3.58
N PRO A 191 -13.08 8.16 -4.48
CA PRO A 191 -14.17 7.18 -4.51
C PRO A 191 -14.46 6.56 -3.14
N GLN A 192 -13.41 6.26 -2.37
CA GLN A 192 -13.56 5.69 -1.04
C GLN A 192 -14.01 6.69 0.04
N GLU A 193 -13.73 7.98 -0.13
CA GLU A 193 -14.28 9.03 0.70
C GLU A 193 -15.78 9.16 0.46
N VAL A 194 -16.18 9.18 -0.81
CA VAL A 194 -17.60 9.23 -1.21
C VAL A 194 -18.35 8.00 -0.70
N ALA A 195 -17.84 6.80 -0.91
CA ALA A 195 -18.49 5.55 -0.49
C ALA A 195 -18.76 5.46 1.04
N ARG A 196 -18.05 6.26 1.84
CA ARG A 196 -18.15 6.29 3.30
C ARG A 196 -18.78 7.58 3.83
N LEU A 197 -19.23 8.46 2.95
CA LEU A 197 -19.76 9.74 3.35
C LEU A 197 -21.17 9.56 3.91
N ASP A 198 -21.38 10.09 5.09
CA ASP A 198 -22.70 10.22 5.70
C ASP A 198 -23.49 11.40 5.10
N GLU A 199 -24.78 11.25 4.95
CA GLU A 199 -25.66 12.27 4.34
C GLU A 199 -25.61 13.61 5.10
N SER A 200 -25.50 13.58 6.43
CA SER A 200 -25.37 14.79 7.27
C SER A 200 -24.14 15.64 6.96
N ARG A 201 -23.16 15.06 6.26
CA ARG A 201 -21.95 15.75 5.83
C ARG A 201 -22.11 16.54 4.53
N ILE A 202 -23.24 16.37 3.85
CA ILE A 202 -23.57 17.07 2.60
C ILE A 202 -24.44 18.26 2.95
N GLN A 203 -23.81 19.39 3.23
CA GLN A 203 -24.46 20.62 3.66
C GLN A 203 -24.83 21.45 2.43
N ALA A 204 -25.86 21.01 1.70
CA ALA A 204 -26.25 21.58 0.41
C ALA A 204 -26.63 23.08 0.51
N GLU A 205 -27.35 23.47 1.57
CA GLU A 205 -27.72 24.86 1.83
C GLU A 205 -26.50 25.76 2.05
N GLN A 206 -25.49 25.23 2.76
CA GLN A 206 -24.24 25.93 3.02
C GLN A 206 -23.24 25.82 1.85
N GLY A 207 -23.60 25.08 0.79
CA GLY A 207 -22.77 24.91 -0.41
C GLY A 207 -21.46 24.18 -0.17
N ARG A 208 -21.41 23.24 0.77
CA ARG A 208 -20.17 22.51 1.11
C ARG A 208 -20.42 21.06 1.48
N VAL A 209 -19.35 20.28 1.39
CA VAL A 209 -19.29 18.88 1.85
C VAL A 209 -18.16 18.74 2.88
N ILE A 210 -18.44 18.11 4.00
CA ILE A 210 -17.46 17.87 5.07
C ILE A 210 -16.91 16.45 4.94
N VAL A 211 -15.62 16.32 4.63
CA VAL A 211 -14.89 15.06 4.66
C VAL A 211 -14.25 14.89 6.04
N PRO A 212 -14.76 14.00 6.89
CA PRO A 212 -14.23 13.85 8.25
C PRO A 212 -12.86 13.14 8.23
N PRO A 213 -12.02 13.33 9.27
CA PRO A 213 -10.71 12.66 9.39
C PRO A 213 -10.78 11.14 9.26
N SER A 214 -11.84 10.52 9.78
CA SER A 214 -12.08 9.07 9.71
C SER A 214 -12.23 8.52 8.29
N SER A 215 -12.80 9.32 7.37
CA SER A 215 -12.97 8.95 5.96
C SER A 215 -11.75 9.30 5.11
N SER A 216 -10.91 10.25 5.57
CA SER A 216 -9.74 10.70 4.83
C SER A 216 -8.58 9.69 4.91
N LYS A 217 -7.91 9.41 3.79
CA LYS A 217 -6.71 8.55 3.74
C LYS A 217 -5.55 9.14 4.56
N THR A 218 -5.45 10.46 4.63
CA THR A 218 -4.36 11.18 5.30
C THR A 218 -4.64 11.52 6.75
N GLY A 219 -5.87 11.24 7.25
CA GLY A 219 -6.28 11.52 8.62
C GLY A 219 -6.62 13.01 8.89
N GLY A 220 -6.57 13.88 7.87
CA GLY A 220 -7.01 15.27 7.95
C GLY A 220 -8.46 15.42 7.48
N GLY A 221 -9.33 16.08 8.27
CA GLY A 221 -10.65 16.50 7.81
C GLY A 221 -10.56 17.76 6.94
N ARG A 222 -11.58 17.99 6.10
CA ARG A 222 -11.67 19.19 5.27
C ARG A 222 -13.11 19.51 4.88
N ALA A 223 -13.39 20.80 4.65
CA ALA A 223 -14.59 21.24 3.97
C ALA A 223 -14.27 21.50 2.50
N VAL A 224 -15.11 21.01 1.60
CA VAL A 224 -14.96 21.17 0.16
C VAL A 224 -16.18 21.87 -0.39
N PRO A 225 -16.02 22.94 -1.20
CA PRO A 225 -17.14 23.60 -1.84
C PRO A 225 -17.96 22.64 -2.72
N LEU A 226 -19.27 22.66 -2.58
CA LEU A 226 -20.19 21.91 -3.44
C LEU A 226 -20.48 22.77 -4.69
N ARG A 227 -19.61 22.66 -5.70
CA ARG A 227 -19.71 23.40 -6.96
C ARG A 227 -20.76 22.79 -7.90
N ASN A 228 -21.22 23.55 -8.89
CA ASN A 228 -22.15 23.10 -9.96
C ASN A 228 -23.42 22.44 -9.39
N ARG A 229 -23.99 23.00 -8.31
CA ARG A 229 -25.16 22.44 -7.62
C ARG A 229 -26.39 22.28 -8.51
N GLY A 230 -26.53 23.10 -9.57
CA GLY A 230 -27.60 22.97 -10.54
C GLY A 230 -27.74 21.57 -11.13
N LYS A 231 -26.61 20.89 -11.34
CA LYS A 231 -26.57 19.51 -11.86
C LYS A 231 -27.14 18.47 -10.89
N LEU A 232 -27.32 18.81 -9.62
CA LEU A 232 -27.91 17.94 -8.60
C LEU A 232 -29.44 18.07 -8.48
N ARG A 233 -30.09 18.94 -9.27
CA ARG A 233 -31.54 19.07 -9.23
C ARG A 233 -32.19 17.71 -9.45
N GLY A 234 -33.10 17.32 -8.53
CA GLY A 234 -33.78 16.03 -8.56
C GLY A 234 -32.89 14.80 -8.34
N ALA A 235 -31.62 14.95 -8.01
CA ALA A 235 -30.79 13.82 -7.61
C ALA A 235 -31.07 13.40 -6.16
N PRO A 236 -31.03 12.08 -5.85
CA PRO A 236 -31.05 11.64 -4.47
C PRO A 236 -29.83 12.17 -3.72
N MET A 237 -30.04 12.89 -2.62
CA MET A 237 -28.98 13.47 -1.81
C MET A 237 -28.42 12.46 -0.79
N ARG A 238 -28.24 11.23 -1.22
CA ARG A 238 -27.69 10.14 -0.41
C ARG A 238 -26.71 9.27 -1.17
N ILE A 239 -25.76 8.65 -0.46
CA ILE A 239 -24.83 7.70 -1.02
C ILE A 239 -25.49 6.31 -1.04
N PRO A 240 -25.61 5.65 -2.20
CA PRO A 240 -26.31 4.38 -2.28
C PRO A 240 -25.49 3.24 -1.67
N GLY A 241 -26.18 2.26 -1.08
CA GLY A 241 -25.57 0.99 -0.72
C GLY A 241 -25.02 0.24 -1.94
N ASN A 242 -24.12 -0.74 -1.71
CA ASN A 242 -23.44 -1.49 -2.78
C ASN A 242 -22.75 -0.58 -3.80
N TRP A 243 -22.14 0.47 -3.30
CA TRP A 243 -21.57 1.57 -4.06
C TRP A 243 -20.60 1.11 -5.15
N GLU A 244 -19.66 0.20 -4.83
CA GLU A 244 -18.63 -0.27 -5.77
C GLU A 244 -19.23 -0.97 -7.01
N ASN A 245 -20.26 -1.80 -6.80
CA ASN A 245 -20.93 -2.48 -7.92
C ASN A 245 -21.74 -1.50 -8.77
N ARG A 246 -22.45 -0.55 -8.13
CA ARG A 246 -23.20 0.50 -8.83
C ARG A 246 -22.25 1.40 -9.64
N TRP A 247 -21.12 1.77 -9.06
CA TRP A 247 -20.09 2.54 -9.73
C TRP A 247 -19.52 1.81 -10.96
N ARG A 248 -19.27 0.51 -10.83
CA ARG A 248 -18.80 -0.32 -11.95
C ARG A 248 -19.84 -0.39 -13.08
N ARG A 249 -21.13 -0.54 -12.76
CA ARG A 249 -22.23 -0.56 -13.74
C ARG A 249 -22.36 0.77 -14.45
N LEU A 250 -22.36 1.88 -13.73
CA LEU A 250 -22.40 3.23 -14.29
C LEU A 250 -21.28 3.47 -15.32
N ARG A 251 -20.04 3.13 -14.96
CA ARG A 251 -18.91 3.28 -15.90
C ARG A 251 -19.07 2.47 -17.18
N ARG A 252 -19.60 1.25 -17.06
CA ARG A 252 -19.91 0.42 -18.25
C ARG A 252 -20.99 1.04 -19.11
N ALA A 253 -22.06 1.54 -18.51
CA ALA A 253 -23.14 2.23 -19.22
C ALA A 253 -22.64 3.49 -19.94
N ALA A 254 -21.66 4.19 -19.39
CA ALA A 254 -20.98 5.32 -20.01
C ALA A 254 -19.93 4.92 -21.07
N GLY A 255 -19.81 3.63 -21.42
CA GLY A 255 -18.90 3.15 -22.48
C GLY A 255 -17.45 2.96 -22.04
N PHE A 256 -17.14 2.94 -20.74
CA PHE A 256 -15.79 2.65 -20.26
C PHE A 256 -15.57 1.14 -20.12
N ALA A 257 -14.73 0.59 -20.98
CA ALA A 257 -14.38 -0.82 -20.96
C ALA A 257 -13.65 -1.23 -19.68
N PRO A 258 -13.81 -2.48 -19.21
CA PRO A 258 -13.00 -3.03 -18.14
C PRO A 258 -11.49 -2.89 -18.45
N GLY A 259 -10.71 -2.45 -17.47
CA GLY A 259 -9.25 -2.26 -17.62
C GLY A 259 -8.82 -0.90 -18.19
N ARG A 260 -9.71 -0.13 -18.84
CA ARG A 260 -9.39 1.24 -19.31
C ARG A 260 -9.65 2.33 -18.27
N TRP A 261 -10.30 1.99 -17.17
CA TRP A 261 -10.57 2.95 -16.10
C TRP A 261 -9.39 3.12 -15.19
N VAL A 262 -8.83 4.31 -15.14
CA VAL A 262 -7.76 4.65 -14.20
C VAL A 262 -8.35 4.97 -12.82
N PRO A 263 -7.87 4.37 -11.74
CA PRO A 263 -8.31 4.72 -10.39
C PRO A 263 -8.17 6.22 -10.13
N ASP A 264 -9.13 6.80 -9.43
CA ASP A 264 -9.18 8.22 -9.08
C ASP A 264 -9.20 9.21 -10.27
N VAL A 265 -9.45 8.76 -11.52
CA VAL A 265 -9.43 9.65 -12.71
C VAL A 265 -10.41 10.84 -12.58
N CYS A 266 -11.61 10.65 -12.00
CA CYS A 266 -12.52 11.78 -11.74
C CYS A 266 -11.90 12.84 -10.86
N ARG A 267 -11.17 12.44 -9.83
CA ARG A 267 -10.44 13.35 -8.94
C ARG A 267 -9.25 14.00 -9.65
N HIS A 268 -8.55 13.28 -10.52
CA HIS A 268 -7.52 13.86 -11.39
C HIS A 268 -8.11 14.87 -12.35
N THR A 269 -9.28 14.57 -12.93
CA THR A 269 -10.05 15.48 -13.78
C THR A 269 -10.37 16.76 -13.03
N PHE A 270 -11.00 16.67 -11.84
CA PHE A 270 -11.26 17.83 -11.00
C PHE A 270 -10.01 18.68 -10.80
N ALA A 271 -8.89 18.08 -10.41
CA ALA A 271 -7.69 18.82 -10.09
C ALA A 271 -7.08 19.52 -11.31
N SER A 272 -7.05 18.84 -12.48
CA SER A 272 -6.52 19.42 -13.72
C SER A 272 -7.37 20.60 -14.20
N TYR A 273 -8.70 20.45 -14.20
CA TYR A 273 -9.62 21.50 -14.59
C TYR A 273 -9.67 22.65 -13.58
N HIS A 274 -9.54 22.35 -12.27
CA HIS A 274 -9.44 23.37 -11.23
C HIS A 274 -8.16 24.21 -11.40
N ALA A 275 -7.02 23.57 -11.55
CA ALA A 275 -5.74 24.25 -11.75
C ALA A 275 -5.74 25.10 -13.02
N ALA A 276 -6.32 24.61 -14.12
CA ALA A 276 -6.39 25.33 -15.39
C ALA A 276 -7.34 26.55 -15.33
N TYR A 277 -8.45 26.45 -14.59
CA TYR A 277 -9.47 27.50 -14.54
C TYR A 277 -9.22 28.53 -13.46
N PHE A 278 -9.07 28.07 -12.19
CA PHE A 278 -8.95 28.99 -11.05
C PHE A 278 -7.51 29.45 -10.82
N ARG A 279 -6.50 28.71 -11.28
CA ARG A 279 -5.07 28.99 -11.10
C ARG A 279 -4.64 29.16 -9.64
N ASP A 280 -5.43 28.65 -8.70
CA ASP A 280 -5.17 28.68 -7.26
C ASP A 280 -4.80 27.27 -6.78
N LEU A 281 -3.49 26.99 -6.73
CA LEU A 281 -2.96 25.71 -6.26
C LEU A 281 -3.09 25.56 -4.74
N GLY A 282 -3.15 26.65 -3.99
CA GLY A 282 -3.32 26.63 -2.54
C GLY A 282 -4.74 26.16 -2.18
N ALA A 283 -5.76 26.76 -2.78
CA ALA A 283 -7.15 26.29 -2.61
C ALA A 283 -7.31 24.83 -3.07
N LEU A 284 -6.74 24.48 -4.23
CA LEU A 284 -6.76 23.10 -4.73
C LEU A 284 -6.14 22.11 -3.75
N GLN A 285 -4.99 22.47 -3.15
CA GLN A 285 -4.31 21.64 -2.15
C GLN A 285 -5.21 21.36 -0.95
N LEU A 286 -5.84 22.40 -0.42
CA LEU A 286 -6.75 22.30 0.73
C LEU A 286 -7.97 21.43 0.41
N GLU A 287 -8.63 21.70 -0.72
CA GLU A 287 -9.83 20.95 -1.16
C GLU A 287 -9.54 19.47 -1.43
N MET A 288 -8.39 19.18 -2.02
CA MET A 288 -7.95 17.81 -2.23
C MET A 288 -7.40 17.14 -0.96
N GLY A 289 -7.06 17.87 0.09
CA GLY A 289 -6.44 17.35 1.30
C GLY A 289 -5.08 16.72 1.02
N HIS A 290 -4.25 17.38 0.21
CA HIS A 290 -2.87 16.99 -0.02
C HIS A 290 -1.95 17.62 1.04
N ARG A 291 -1.05 16.81 1.60
CA ARG A 291 -0.08 17.31 2.61
C ARG A 291 1.05 18.14 2.01
N SER A 292 1.32 17.98 0.71
CA SER A 292 2.42 18.64 0.01
C SER A 292 1.96 19.17 -1.35
N ALA A 293 2.36 20.38 -1.68
CA ALA A 293 2.15 20.99 -2.99
C ALA A 293 2.95 20.29 -4.10
N ASN A 294 4.10 19.68 -3.77
CA ASN A 294 4.93 18.96 -4.75
C ASN A 294 4.15 17.83 -5.45
N LEU A 295 3.21 17.19 -4.74
CA LEU A 295 2.36 16.17 -5.34
C LEU A 295 1.40 16.73 -6.40
N LEU A 296 0.99 17.99 -6.26
CA LEU A 296 0.19 18.69 -7.26
C LEU A 296 1.05 19.07 -8.47
N LEU A 297 2.21 19.65 -8.24
CA LEU A 297 3.10 20.11 -9.30
C LEU A 297 3.60 18.97 -10.19
N SER A 298 3.97 17.82 -9.62
CA SER A 298 4.46 16.67 -10.39
C SER A 298 3.39 15.94 -11.21
N ARG A 299 2.11 16.02 -10.80
CA ARG A 299 1.02 15.26 -11.44
C ARG A 299 0.14 16.06 -12.38
N TYR A 300 0.22 17.38 -12.37
CA TYR A 300 -0.67 18.26 -13.16
C TYR A 300 0.09 19.09 -14.20
N LEU A 301 1.14 18.51 -14.78
CA LEU A 301 1.88 19.11 -15.89
C LEU A 301 1.03 19.27 -17.16
N ASN A 302 0.06 18.34 -17.38
CA ASN A 302 -0.87 18.39 -18.52
C ASN A 302 -2.17 19.05 -18.12
N LEU A 303 -2.17 20.37 -18.08
CA LEU A 303 -3.38 21.14 -17.89
C LEU A 303 -4.23 21.12 -19.17
N PRO A 304 -5.56 20.92 -19.04
CA PRO A 304 -6.47 21.10 -20.17
C PRO A 304 -6.42 22.55 -20.67
N GLN A 305 -6.75 22.75 -21.93
CA GLN A 305 -6.84 24.10 -22.49
C GLN A 305 -7.87 24.93 -21.70
N VAL A 306 -7.61 26.23 -21.57
CA VAL A 306 -8.51 27.15 -20.83
C VAL A 306 -9.94 27.10 -21.34
N LYS A 307 -10.13 26.92 -22.66
CA LYS A 307 -11.47 26.74 -23.27
C LYS A 307 -12.19 25.50 -22.74
N GLN A 308 -11.48 24.38 -22.63
CA GLN A 308 -12.01 23.13 -22.07
C GLN A 308 -12.31 23.26 -20.57
N ALA A 309 -11.45 23.98 -19.84
CA ALA A 309 -11.66 24.23 -18.43
C ALA A 309 -12.90 25.10 -18.18
N LYS A 310 -13.11 26.14 -19.02
CA LYS A 310 -14.35 26.93 -18.99
C LYS A 310 -15.58 26.08 -19.28
N ALA A 311 -15.54 25.23 -20.30
CA ALA A 311 -16.64 24.33 -20.62
C ALA A 311 -16.96 23.36 -19.46
N TYR A 312 -15.94 22.80 -18.84
CA TYR A 312 -16.09 21.90 -17.68
C TYR A 312 -16.85 22.56 -16.52
N TRP A 313 -16.50 23.78 -16.16
CA TRP A 313 -17.14 24.50 -15.06
C TRP A 313 -18.52 25.09 -15.44
N ASN A 314 -18.77 25.31 -16.71
CA ASN A 314 -20.04 25.84 -17.23
C ASN A 314 -20.93 24.76 -17.86
N LEU A 315 -20.57 23.48 -17.77
CA LEU A 315 -21.43 22.36 -18.11
C LEU A 315 -22.66 22.37 -17.19
N SER A 316 -23.65 23.17 -17.53
CA SER A 316 -24.93 23.35 -16.80
C SER A 316 -26.02 22.52 -17.47
#